data_705f6f5ff996247463c5014c6aee0480
#
_entry.id   705f6f5ff996247463c5014c6aee0480
#
_cell.length_a   1.000
_cell.length_b   1.000
_cell.length_c   1.000
_cell.angle_alpha   90.00
_cell.angle_beta   90.00
_cell.angle_gamma   90.00
#
_symmetry.space_group_name_H-M   'P 1'
#
loop_
_entity.id
_entity.type
_entity.pdbx_description
1 polymer ?
#
loop_
_entity_poly.entity_id
_entity_poly.type
_entity_poly.pdbx_seq_one_letter_code
_entity_poly.pdbx_strand_id
1 'polypeptide(L)'
;MLPDPLVLHGYMDNAGYPDVRQAVAENLNKRFGTAFTSHNIVMTVGAAGGLNIIFKTILDPGDEVIVFAPYFGEYKSYAANFDAAVVEVAPDFETFQPDLEALEKAVNEKTKAVIVNTPNNPTGVIYHEETMKKMAEILEKKEKEIGHEIYLISDEPYRELVYDGNQEDFLTKYYRNTIVGYSFSKSLSLPGERIGYVVVPDEVENADQ
;
A
#
# COMPACT_ATOMS: atom_id res chain seq x y z
N MET A 1 33.00 14.71 8.01
CA MET A 1 33.24 13.84 9.18
C MET A 1 32.75 12.47 8.77
N LEU A 2 33.53 11.40 8.93
CA LEU A 2 33.02 10.05 8.67
C LEU A 2 32.04 9.69 9.80
N PRO A 3 30.93 9.02 9.47
CA PRO A 3 29.98 8.58 10.49
C PRO A 3 30.65 7.59 11.47
N ASP A 4 30.13 7.54 12.71
CA ASP A 4 30.62 6.63 13.74
C ASP A 4 30.58 5.17 13.21
N PRO A 5 31.72 4.43 13.24
CA PRO A 5 31.74 3.04 12.82
C PRO A 5 30.75 2.14 13.54
N LEU A 6 30.41 2.43 14.79
CA LEU A 6 29.38 1.66 15.55
C LEU A 6 27.99 1.84 14.97
N VAL A 7 27.69 3.03 14.43
CA VAL A 7 26.41 3.29 13.74
C VAL A 7 26.39 2.66 12.36
N LEU A 8 27.54 2.66 11.64
CA LEU A 8 27.64 2.11 10.28
C LEU A 8 27.60 0.58 10.23
N HIS A 9 28.17 -0.09 11.24
CA HIS A 9 28.40 -1.54 11.23
C HIS A 9 27.66 -2.29 12.35
N GLY A 10 26.91 -1.56 13.20
CA GLY A 10 26.08 -2.15 14.24
C GLY A 10 24.73 -2.62 13.69
N TYR A 11 24.02 -3.40 14.52
CA TYR A 11 22.63 -3.69 14.25
C TYR A 11 21.77 -2.45 14.45
N MET A 12 20.76 -2.29 13.60
CA MET A 12 19.67 -1.32 13.78
C MET A 12 18.41 -2.03 14.31
N ASP A 13 17.40 -1.26 14.70
CA ASP A 13 16.05 -1.79 14.96
C ASP A 13 15.50 -2.51 13.74
N ASN A 14 14.70 -3.56 13.95
CA ASN A 14 14.11 -4.33 12.87
C ASN A 14 13.27 -3.48 11.91
N ALA A 15 12.61 -2.44 12.44
CA ALA A 15 11.83 -1.49 11.63
C ALA A 15 12.69 -0.42 10.94
N GLY A 16 14.00 -0.38 11.15
CA GLY A 16 14.93 0.61 10.63
C GLY A 16 15.31 1.69 11.65
N TYR A 17 16.24 2.56 11.30
CA TYR A 17 16.73 3.64 12.17
C TYR A 17 15.58 4.58 12.59
N PRO A 18 15.40 4.83 13.90
CA PRO A 18 14.30 5.63 14.41
C PRO A 18 14.24 7.07 13.87
N ASP A 19 15.39 7.70 13.69
CA ASP A 19 15.52 9.05 13.14
C ASP A 19 15.12 9.12 11.67
N VAL A 20 15.44 8.09 10.88
CA VAL A 20 15.03 7.97 9.48
C VAL A 20 13.50 7.76 9.40
N ARG A 21 12.96 6.86 10.21
CA ARG A 21 11.51 6.62 10.29
C ARG A 21 10.76 7.89 10.70
N GLN A 22 11.28 8.63 11.68
CA GLN A 22 10.71 9.89 12.12
C GLN A 22 10.73 10.94 11.01
N ALA A 23 11.84 11.06 10.26
CA ALA A 23 11.93 11.98 9.13
C ALA A 23 10.92 11.66 8.01
N VAL A 24 10.67 10.37 7.75
CA VAL A 24 9.62 9.93 6.81
C VAL A 24 8.24 10.35 7.32
N ALA A 25 7.92 10.07 8.58
CA ALA A 25 6.65 10.44 9.21
C ALA A 25 6.41 11.97 9.14
N GLU A 26 7.40 12.78 9.50
CA GLU A 26 7.30 14.24 9.43
C GLU A 26 7.09 14.76 8.01
N ASN A 27 7.74 14.14 7.02
CA ASN A 27 7.52 14.49 5.61
C ASN A 27 6.08 14.20 5.18
N LEU A 28 5.55 13.01 5.52
CA LEU A 28 4.17 12.64 5.22
C LEU A 28 3.17 13.58 5.93
N ASN A 29 3.39 13.88 7.20
CA ASN A 29 2.56 14.80 7.97
C ASN A 29 2.50 16.19 7.33
N LYS A 30 3.65 16.70 6.89
CA LYS A 30 3.73 18.00 6.23
C LYS A 30 3.02 18.03 4.88
N ARG A 31 3.09 16.94 4.11
CA ARG A 31 2.51 16.85 2.76
C ARG A 31 1.02 16.59 2.78
N PHE A 32 0.56 15.71 3.65
CA PHE A 32 -0.79 15.15 3.62
C PHE A 32 -1.64 15.49 4.84
N GLY A 33 -1.08 16.22 5.83
CA GLY A 33 -1.82 16.61 7.04
C GLY A 33 -2.10 15.45 7.98
N THR A 34 -1.31 14.39 7.92
CA THR A 34 -1.39 13.24 8.83
C THR A 34 -0.71 13.52 10.18
N ALA A 35 -0.78 12.59 11.13
CA ALA A 35 -0.16 12.71 12.47
C ALA A 35 0.74 11.51 12.79
N PHE A 36 1.41 10.94 11.81
CA PHE A 36 2.28 9.79 11.98
C PHE A 36 3.52 10.09 12.83
N THR A 37 3.99 9.06 13.47
CA THR A 37 5.25 9.03 14.23
C THR A 37 6.17 7.96 13.63
N SER A 38 7.37 7.80 14.16
CA SER A 38 8.26 6.71 13.76
C SER A 38 7.65 5.32 13.98
N HIS A 39 6.66 5.16 14.87
CA HIS A 39 5.97 3.88 15.11
C HIS A 39 5.14 3.42 13.91
N ASN A 40 4.61 4.35 13.14
CA ASN A 40 3.80 4.05 11.96
C ASN A 40 4.65 3.65 10.73
N ILE A 41 5.97 3.78 10.81
CA ILE A 41 6.88 3.59 9.66
C ILE A 41 7.77 2.37 9.87
N VAL A 42 7.79 1.48 8.88
CA VAL A 42 8.71 0.34 8.80
C VAL A 42 9.55 0.46 7.53
N MET A 43 10.87 0.57 7.65
CA MET A 43 11.76 0.61 6.50
C MET A 43 11.86 -0.76 5.84
N THR A 44 11.88 -0.79 4.51
CA THR A 44 11.83 -2.05 3.75
C THR A 44 12.84 -2.07 2.61
N VAL A 45 13.10 -3.27 2.07
CA VAL A 45 13.93 -3.49 0.89
C VAL A 45 13.12 -3.21 -0.38
N GLY A 46 12.80 -1.92 -0.61
CA GLY A 46 11.91 -1.46 -1.67
C GLY A 46 10.46 -1.84 -1.42
N ALA A 47 9.56 -1.46 -2.35
CA ALA A 47 8.13 -1.79 -2.26
C ALA A 47 7.88 -3.31 -2.28
N ALA A 48 8.63 -4.07 -3.08
CA ALA A 48 8.48 -5.53 -3.15
C ALA A 48 8.69 -6.21 -1.78
N GLY A 49 9.74 -5.79 -1.04
CA GLY A 49 9.96 -6.26 0.33
C GLY A 49 8.81 -5.86 1.26
N GLY A 50 8.35 -4.60 1.13
CA GLY A 50 7.21 -4.10 1.91
C GLY A 50 5.93 -4.90 1.67
N LEU A 51 5.55 -5.13 0.42
CA LEU A 51 4.36 -5.91 0.08
C LEU A 51 4.43 -7.35 0.59
N ASN A 52 5.60 -8.00 0.49
CA ASN A 52 5.75 -9.35 1.05
C ASN A 52 5.65 -9.36 2.59
N ILE A 53 6.14 -8.32 3.28
CA ILE A 53 5.97 -8.18 4.74
C ILE A 53 4.47 -8.01 5.06
N ILE A 54 3.78 -7.10 4.37
CA ILE A 54 2.33 -6.89 4.56
C ILE A 54 1.60 -8.22 4.37
N PHE A 55 1.80 -8.90 3.24
CA PHE A 55 1.13 -10.17 2.96
C PHE A 55 1.43 -11.25 4.00
N LYS A 56 2.70 -11.37 4.44
CA LYS A 56 3.06 -12.32 5.51
C LYS A 56 2.32 -12.04 6.82
N THR A 57 2.02 -10.78 7.08
CA THR A 57 1.36 -10.38 8.33
C THR A 57 -0.15 -10.60 8.29
N ILE A 58 -0.80 -10.33 7.15
CA ILE A 58 -2.27 -10.30 7.07
C ILE A 58 -2.91 -11.53 6.42
N LEU A 59 -2.15 -12.31 5.60
CA LEU A 59 -2.73 -13.42 4.82
C LEU A 59 -2.58 -14.76 5.52
N ASP A 60 -3.65 -15.51 5.51
CA ASP A 60 -3.69 -16.94 5.81
C ASP A 60 -3.78 -17.77 4.51
N PRO A 61 -3.35 -19.05 4.53
CA PRO A 61 -3.51 -19.93 3.38
C PRO A 61 -4.97 -20.04 2.91
N GLY A 62 -5.20 -19.74 1.65
CA GLY A 62 -6.53 -19.76 1.04
C GLY A 62 -7.24 -18.40 0.97
N ASP A 63 -6.64 -17.36 1.52
CA ASP A 63 -7.13 -16.00 1.39
C ASP A 63 -7.04 -15.48 -0.04
N GLU A 64 -7.81 -14.43 -0.33
CA GLU A 64 -7.86 -13.79 -1.63
C GLU A 64 -7.46 -12.32 -1.55
N VAL A 65 -6.66 -11.90 -2.54
CA VAL A 65 -6.24 -10.50 -2.72
C VAL A 65 -6.81 -9.99 -4.03
N ILE A 66 -7.66 -8.98 -3.99
CA ILE A 66 -8.25 -8.38 -5.19
C ILE A 66 -7.28 -7.36 -5.79
N VAL A 67 -7.16 -7.37 -7.13
CA VAL A 67 -6.39 -6.41 -7.92
C VAL A 67 -7.20 -5.93 -9.12
N PHE A 68 -6.97 -4.72 -9.59
CA PHE A 68 -7.62 -4.15 -10.77
C PHE A 68 -6.73 -4.32 -12.00
N ALA A 69 -7.22 -5.04 -13.00
CA ALA A 69 -6.50 -5.22 -14.26
C ALA A 69 -6.50 -3.94 -15.11
N PRO A 70 -5.42 -3.65 -15.87
CA PRO A 70 -4.14 -4.32 -15.81
C PRO A 70 -3.33 -3.85 -14.57
N TYR A 71 -2.54 -4.74 -14.01
CA TYR A 71 -1.79 -4.51 -12.79
C TYR A 71 -0.36 -5.03 -12.89
N PHE A 72 0.46 -4.71 -11.90
CA PHE A 72 1.83 -5.19 -11.78
C PHE A 72 1.85 -6.71 -11.50
N GLY A 73 2.27 -7.51 -12.49
CA GLY A 73 2.10 -8.96 -12.50
C GLY A 73 2.74 -9.72 -11.32
N GLU A 74 3.72 -9.12 -10.63
CA GLU A 74 4.39 -9.74 -9.50
C GLU A 74 3.48 -9.89 -8.25
N TYR A 75 2.37 -9.17 -8.17
CA TYR A 75 1.40 -9.36 -7.07
C TYR A 75 0.93 -10.81 -6.97
N LYS A 76 0.78 -11.52 -8.09
CA LYS A 76 0.46 -12.96 -8.10
C LYS A 76 1.51 -13.79 -7.39
N SER A 77 2.78 -13.51 -7.67
CA SER A 77 3.90 -14.24 -7.05
C SER A 77 3.99 -13.92 -5.55
N TYR A 78 3.75 -12.66 -5.18
CA TYR A 78 3.79 -12.25 -3.77
C TYR A 78 2.67 -12.92 -2.96
N ALA A 79 1.43 -12.94 -3.47
CA ALA A 79 0.31 -13.63 -2.81
C ALA A 79 0.55 -15.15 -2.73
N ALA A 80 1.04 -15.76 -3.83
CA ALA A 80 1.33 -17.18 -3.88
C ALA A 80 2.42 -17.63 -2.89
N ASN A 81 3.35 -16.74 -2.48
CA ASN A 81 4.33 -17.05 -1.43
C ASN A 81 3.69 -17.38 -0.07
N PHE A 82 2.43 -17.02 0.12
CA PHE A 82 1.66 -17.22 1.36
C PHE A 82 0.40 -18.06 1.13
N ASP A 83 0.38 -18.86 0.07
CA ASP A 83 -0.74 -19.73 -0.30
C ASP A 83 -2.07 -18.97 -0.50
N ALA A 84 -2.00 -17.69 -0.84
CA ALA A 84 -3.14 -16.85 -1.17
C ALA A 84 -3.31 -16.70 -2.69
N ALA A 85 -4.54 -16.41 -3.13
CA ALA A 85 -4.88 -16.23 -4.52
C ALA A 85 -5.10 -14.76 -4.89
N VAL A 86 -4.75 -14.37 -6.12
CA VAL A 86 -5.11 -13.06 -6.67
C VAL A 86 -6.42 -13.20 -7.45
N VAL A 87 -7.40 -12.35 -7.11
CA VAL A 87 -8.67 -12.19 -7.81
C VAL A 87 -8.60 -10.94 -8.67
N GLU A 88 -8.75 -11.09 -9.98
CA GLU A 88 -8.66 -9.99 -10.93
C GLU A 88 -10.05 -9.37 -11.15
N VAL A 89 -10.14 -8.07 -10.93
CA VAL A 89 -11.32 -7.26 -11.26
C VAL A 89 -11.02 -6.46 -12.53
N ALA A 90 -11.94 -6.50 -13.50
CA ALA A 90 -11.82 -5.71 -14.72
C ALA A 90 -11.90 -4.21 -14.40
N PRO A 91 -11.19 -3.35 -15.16
CA PRO A 91 -11.36 -1.91 -15.06
C PRO A 91 -12.58 -1.47 -15.89
N ASP A 92 -12.97 -0.22 -15.76
CA ASP A 92 -13.63 0.48 -16.84
C ASP A 92 -12.65 0.59 -18.01
N PHE A 93 -12.97 -0.01 -19.16
CA PHE A 93 -12.05 -0.10 -20.30
C PHE A 93 -11.85 1.21 -21.08
N GLU A 94 -12.67 2.23 -20.83
CA GLU A 94 -12.50 3.55 -21.44
C GLU A 94 -11.57 4.44 -20.60
N THR A 95 -11.70 4.37 -19.29
CA THR A 95 -10.99 5.25 -18.34
C THR A 95 -9.87 4.58 -17.56
N PHE A 96 -9.85 3.27 -17.52
CA PHE A 96 -9.02 2.45 -16.63
C PHE A 96 -9.18 2.76 -15.13
N GLN A 97 -10.32 3.39 -14.76
CA GLN A 97 -10.71 3.46 -13.36
C GLN A 97 -11.18 2.07 -12.87
N PRO A 98 -11.06 1.76 -11.57
CA PRO A 98 -11.63 0.55 -11.00
C PRO A 98 -13.14 0.42 -11.29
N ASP A 99 -13.57 -0.74 -11.79
CA ASP A 99 -15.00 -1.07 -11.87
C ASP A 99 -15.49 -1.44 -10.46
N LEU A 100 -16.21 -0.52 -9.84
CA LEU A 100 -16.68 -0.67 -8.48
C LEU A 100 -17.83 -1.68 -8.33
N GLU A 101 -18.65 -1.87 -9.38
CA GLU A 101 -19.68 -2.93 -9.35
C GLU A 101 -19.04 -4.31 -9.44
N ALA A 102 -18.01 -4.45 -10.26
CA ALA A 102 -17.23 -5.68 -10.34
C ALA A 102 -16.47 -5.96 -9.04
N LEU A 103 -15.91 -4.91 -8.39
CA LEU A 103 -15.30 -5.03 -7.07
C LEU A 103 -16.31 -5.56 -6.03
N GLU A 104 -17.49 -4.93 -5.92
CA GLU A 104 -18.50 -5.32 -4.95
C GLU A 104 -18.94 -6.79 -5.11
N LYS A 105 -19.01 -7.27 -6.36
CA LYS A 105 -19.35 -8.66 -6.68
C LYS A 105 -18.21 -9.64 -6.39
N ALA A 106 -16.97 -9.19 -6.51
CA ALA A 106 -15.79 -10.03 -6.30
C ALA A 106 -15.48 -10.28 -4.82
N VAL A 107 -15.83 -9.33 -3.94
CA VAL A 107 -15.60 -9.47 -2.49
C VAL A 107 -16.45 -10.62 -1.92
N ASN A 108 -15.79 -11.54 -1.22
CA ASN A 108 -16.38 -12.70 -0.56
C ASN A 108 -15.67 -13.01 0.78
N GLU A 109 -16.07 -14.08 1.46
CA GLU A 109 -15.54 -14.44 2.79
C GLU A 109 -14.03 -14.77 2.82
N LYS A 110 -13.37 -14.94 1.67
CA LYS A 110 -11.94 -15.16 1.57
C LYS A 110 -11.17 -13.87 1.27
N THR A 111 -11.87 -12.80 0.94
CA THR A 111 -11.22 -11.54 0.56
C THR A 111 -10.58 -10.90 1.78
N LYS A 112 -9.25 -10.91 1.83
CA LYS A 112 -8.46 -10.32 2.92
C LYS A 112 -7.92 -8.95 2.58
N ALA A 113 -7.59 -8.70 1.30
CA ALA A 113 -7.04 -7.41 0.89
C ALA A 113 -7.46 -7.00 -0.52
N VAL A 114 -7.42 -5.70 -0.77
CA VAL A 114 -7.53 -5.08 -2.09
C VAL A 114 -6.28 -4.26 -2.34
N ILE A 115 -5.60 -4.44 -3.47
CA ILE A 115 -4.45 -3.62 -3.84
C ILE A 115 -4.89 -2.50 -4.79
N VAL A 116 -4.49 -1.28 -4.44
CA VAL A 116 -4.60 -0.09 -5.28
C VAL A 116 -3.20 0.41 -5.60
N ASN A 117 -2.93 0.63 -6.87
CA ASN A 117 -1.71 1.23 -7.37
C ASN A 117 -2.05 2.47 -8.19
N THR A 118 -1.85 3.64 -7.63
CA THR A 118 -2.18 4.92 -8.27
C THR A 118 -1.12 5.98 -7.94
N PRO A 119 -0.47 6.61 -8.95
CA PRO A 119 -0.57 6.33 -10.39
C PRO A 119 -0.30 4.87 -10.74
N ASN A 120 -1.08 4.32 -11.67
CA ASN A 120 -1.10 2.88 -11.95
C ASN A 120 0.06 2.45 -12.86
N ASN A 121 0.61 1.29 -12.58
CA ASN A 121 1.46 0.55 -13.50
C ASN A 121 0.68 -0.66 -14.04
N PRO A 122 0.39 -0.77 -15.37
CA PRO A 122 1.10 -0.08 -16.47
C PRO A 122 0.38 1.13 -17.09
N THR A 123 -0.86 1.47 -16.68
CA THR A 123 -1.71 2.42 -17.43
C THR A 123 -1.30 3.89 -17.26
N GLY A 124 -0.63 4.24 -16.17
CA GLY A 124 -0.34 5.63 -15.80
C GLY A 124 -1.54 6.41 -15.25
N VAL A 125 -2.70 5.78 -15.14
CA VAL A 125 -3.93 6.44 -14.68
C VAL A 125 -3.86 6.73 -13.18
N ILE A 126 -4.36 7.90 -12.80
CA ILE A 126 -4.60 8.28 -11.41
C ILE A 126 -6.06 7.98 -11.10
N TYR A 127 -6.31 7.24 -10.02
CA TYR A 127 -7.67 6.97 -9.58
C TYR A 127 -8.29 8.22 -8.95
N HIS A 128 -9.52 8.52 -9.33
CA HIS A 128 -10.21 9.72 -8.90
C HIS A 128 -10.61 9.64 -7.42
N GLU A 129 -10.61 10.79 -6.75
CA GLU A 129 -11.04 10.89 -5.35
C GLU A 129 -12.43 10.28 -5.12
N GLU A 130 -13.37 10.51 -6.04
CA GLU A 130 -14.73 9.93 -5.98
C GLU A 130 -14.70 8.40 -6.06
N THR A 131 -13.85 7.84 -6.93
CA THR A 131 -13.64 6.39 -7.04
C THR A 131 -13.14 5.82 -5.72
N MET A 132 -12.17 6.47 -5.10
CA MET A 132 -11.60 6.02 -3.83
C MET A 132 -12.60 6.10 -2.67
N LYS A 133 -13.42 7.17 -2.61
CA LYS A 133 -14.49 7.29 -1.61
C LYS A 133 -15.53 6.18 -1.74
N LYS A 134 -16.01 5.93 -2.95
CA LYS A 134 -16.97 4.86 -3.21
C LYS A 134 -16.39 3.47 -2.93
N MET A 135 -15.12 3.27 -3.25
CA MET A 135 -14.41 2.02 -2.91
C MET A 135 -14.39 1.82 -1.39
N ALA A 136 -14.04 2.85 -0.62
CA ALA A 136 -14.07 2.78 0.84
C ALA A 136 -15.46 2.41 1.39
N GLU A 137 -16.52 3.03 0.88
CA GLU A 137 -17.91 2.71 1.27
C GLU A 137 -18.27 1.23 0.99
N ILE A 138 -17.82 0.71 -0.18
CA ILE A 138 -18.02 -0.70 -0.54
C ILE A 138 -17.27 -1.61 0.44
N LEU A 139 -16.00 -1.31 0.73
CA LEU A 139 -15.20 -2.12 1.65
C LEU A 139 -15.78 -2.12 3.06
N GLU A 140 -16.17 -0.95 3.59
CA GLU A 140 -16.83 -0.87 4.91
C GLU A 140 -18.14 -1.63 5.00
N LYS A 141 -18.93 -1.62 3.91
CA LYS A 141 -20.16 -2.41 3.82
C LYS A 141 -19.84 -3.91 3.81
N LYS A 142 -18.86 -4.31 3.00
CA LYS A 142 -18.47 -5.70 2.82
C LYS A 142 -17.84 -6.30 4.09
N GLU A 143 -16.99 -5.57 4.82
CA GLU A 143 -16.49 -6.01 6.13
C GLU A 143 -17.63 -6.42 7.08
N LYS A 144 -18.71 -5.63 7.12
CA LYS A 144 -19.88 -5.91 7.96
C LYS A 144 -20.66 -7.14 7.47
N GLU A 145 -20.72 -7.37 6.15
CA GLU A 145 -21.41 -8.51 5.55
C GLU A 145 -20.66 -9.82 5.79
N ILE A 146 -19.32 -9.81 5.61
CA ILE A 146 -18.47 -11.02 5.71
C ILE A 146 -17.98 -11.30 7.14
N GLY A 147 -17.98 -10.28 8.01
CA GLY A 147 -17.68 -10.42 9.44
C GLY A 147 -16.19 -10.38 9.81
N HIS A 148 -15.33 -9.89 8.92
CA HIS A 148 -13.92 -9.65 9.20
C HIS A 148 -13.40 -8.43 8.42
N GLU A 149 -12.21 -7.94 8.78
CA GLU A 149 -11.54 -6.81 8.16
C GLU A 149 -11.06 -7.12 6.74
N ILE A 150 -11.12 -6.11 5.88
CA ILE A 150 -10.49 -6.09 4.55
C ILE A 150 -9.43 -4.99 4.55
N TYR A 151 -8.20 -5.30 4.21
CA TYR A 151 -7.13 -4.31 4.13
C TYR A 151 -7.04 -3.69 2.73
N LEU A 152 -6.98 -2.36 2.66
CA LEU A 152 -6.63 -1.65 1.44
C LEU A 152 -5.11 -1.45 1.41
N ILE A 153 -4.43 -2.09 0.47
CA ILE A 153 -2.99 -1.95 0.29
C ILE A 153 -2.75 -0.92 -0.82
N SER A 154 -2.24 0.25 -0.44
CA SER A 154 -1.86 1.30 -1.37
C SER A 154 -0.39 1.13 -1.75
N ASP A 155 -0.14 0.63 -2.97
CA ASP A 155 1.21 0.52 -3.54
C ASP A 155 1.55 1.80 -4.30
N GLU A 156 2.42 2.65 -3.73
CA GLU A 156 2.62 4.03 -4.15
C GLU A 156 4.05 4.36 -4.65
N PRO A 157 4.72 3.53 -5.43
CA PRO A 157 6.08 3.84 -5.92
C PRO A 157 6.10 5.02 -6.91
N TYR A 158 4.95 5.40 -7.45
CA TYR A 158 4.78 6.45 -8.47
C TYR A 158 4.11 7.72 -7.92
N ARG A 159 3.92 7.84 -6.60
CA ARG A 159 3.18 8.93 -5.94
C ARG A 159 3.57 10.32 -6.47
N GLU A 160 4.85 10.59 -6.65
CA GLU A 160 5.36 11.88 -7.11
C GLU A 160 5.30 12.08 -8.63
N LEU A 161 4.94 11.05 -9.39
CA LEU A 161 4.91 11.09 -10.86
C LEU A 161 3.50 11.44 -11.35
N VAL A 162 3.02 12.60 -10.95
CA VAL A 162 1.73 13.16 -11.35
C VAL A 162 1.94 14.37 -12.27
N TYR A 163 1.11 14.48 -13.30
CA TYR A 163 1.24 15.48 -14.37
C TYR A 163 -0.10 16.20 -14.60
N ASP A 164 -0.09 17.19 -15.48
CA ASP A 164 -1.29 17.88 -15.97
C ASP A 164 -2.11 18.58 -14.88
N GLY A 165 -1.44 19.06 -13.82
CA GLY A 165 -2.09 19.74 -12.71
C GLY A 165 -2.79 18.82 -11.70
N ASN A 166 -2.70 17.51 -11.88
CA ASN A 166 -3.15 16.55 -10.87
C ASN A 166 -2.29 16.68 -9.60
N GLN A 167 -2.89 16.35 -8.47
CA GLN A 167 -2.21 16.34 -7.18
C GLN A 167 -2.04 14.91 -6.70
N GLU A 168 -0.95 14.66 -6.00
CA GLU A 168 -0.78 13.43 -5.25
C GLU A 168 -1.85 13.32 -4.17
N ASP A 169 -2.32 12.10 -3.99
CA ASP A 169 -3.28 11.80 -2.96
C ASP A 169 -2.72 10.75 -1.99
N PHE A 170 -3.23 10.72 -0.77
CA PHE A 170 -2.80 9.77 0.25
C PHE A 170 -4.00 8.99 0.76
N LEU A 171 -4.07 7.70 0.42
CA LEU A 171 -5.30 6.93 0.50
C LEU A 171 -5.77 6.61 1.91
N THR A 172 -4.91 6.75 2.93
CA THR A 172 -5.27 6.53 4.34
C THR A 172 -6.42 7.42 4.83
N LYS A 173 -6.65 8.56 4.14
CA LYS A 173 -7.76 9.47 4.47
C LYS A 173 -9.15 8.96 4.08
N TYR A 174 -9.23 7.93 3.22
CA TYR A 174 -10.50 7.42 2.72
C TYR A 174 -11.00 6.20 3.46
N TYR A 175 -10.09 5.32 3.86
CA TYR A 175 -10.45 4.05 4.46
C TYR A 175 -9.50 3.71 5.61
N ARG A 176 -10.05 3.40 6.79
CA ARG A 176 -9.29 3.18 8.03
C ARG A 176 -8.27 2.05 7.93
N ASN A 177 -8.62 0.93 7.27
CA ASN A 177 -7.76 -0.24 7.12
C ASN A 177 -6.81 -0.11 5.92
N THR A 178 -6.22 1.08 5.71
CA THR A 178 -5.27 1.34 4.62
C THR A 178 -3.84 1.22 5.08
N ILE A 179 -3.08 0.30 4.47
CA ILE A 179 -1.64 0.14 4.65
C ILE A 179 -0.94 0.64 3.38
N VAL A 180 0.08 1.49 3.52
CA VAL A 180 0.77 2.07 2.37
C VAL A 180 2.14 1.46 2.18
N GLY A 181 2.45 1.00 0.97
CA GLY A 181 3.78 0.59 0.53
C GLY A 181 4.40 1.64 -0.39
N TYR A 182 5.64 2.04 -0.12
CA TYR A 182 6.35 3.05 -0.90
C TYR A 182 7.77 2.61 -1.26
N SER A 183 8.29 3.15 -2.37
CA SER A 183 9.67 2.93 -2.80
C SER A 183 10.30 4.21 -3.33
N PHE A 184 11.56 4.45 -2.97
CA PHE A 184 12.38 5.52 -3.55
C PHE A 184 12.95 5.19 -4.94
N SER A 185 12.65 4.00 -5.47
CA SER A 185 13.15 3.54 -6.79
C SER A 185 12.79 4.47 -7.94
N LYS A 186 11.63 5.12 -7.87
CA LYS A 186 11.11 6.00 -8.93
C LYS A 186 11.34 7.47 -8.62
N SER A 187 10.89 7.93 -7.45
CA SER A 187 10.98 9.34 -7.05
C SER A 187 12.44 9.88 -7.01
N LEU A 188 13.38 9.05 -6.57
CA LEU A 188 14.82 9.41 -6.51
C LEU A 188 15.66 8.76 -7.61
N SER A 189 15.05 7.98 -8.52
CA SER A 189 15.77 7.22 -9.54
C SER A 189 16.88 6.31 -8.97
N LEU A 190 16.61 5.71 -7.80
CA LEU A 190 17.55 4.85 -7.07
C LEU A 190 17.03 3.40 -6.94
N PRO A 191 16.68 2.71 -8.06
CA PRO A 191 16.13 1.36 -7.97
C PRO A 191 17.12 0.34 -7.43
N GLY A 192 18.42 0.55 -7.61
CA GLY A 192 19.48 -0.35 -7.15
C GLY A 192 19.67 -0.33 -5.63
N GLU A 193 19.34 0.77 -4.95
CA GLU A 193 19.54 0.91 -3.50
C GLU A 193 18.55 0.08 -2.68
N ARG A 194 17.45 -0.35 -3.27
CA ARG A 194 16.43 -1.18 -2.64
C ARG A 194 15.88 -0.59 -1.34
N ILE A 195 15.52 0.69 -1.34
CA ILE A 195 14.99 1.40 -0.18
C ILE A 195 13.52 1.74 -0.40
N GLY A 196 12.71 1.44 0.59
CA GLY A 196 11.30 1.77 0.66
C GLY A 196 10.83 1.79 2.11
N TYR A 197 9.54 1.95 2.29
CA TYR A 197 8.90 1.87 3.60
C TYR A 197 7.46 1.42 3.50
N VAL A 198 6.94 0.92 4.61
CA VAL A 198 5.51 0.68 4.83
C VAL A 198 5.02 1.68 5.87
N VAL A 199 3.80 2.20 5.67
CA VAL A 199 3.08 3.00 6.66
C VAL A 199 1.90 2.18 7.17
N VAL A 200 1.84 2.01 8.49
CA VAL A 200 0.71 1.39 9.18
C VAL A 200 0.10 2.45 10.10
N PRO A 201 -1.00 3.11 9.71
CA PRO A 201 -1.73 4.02 10.59
C PRO A 201 -2.25 3.33 11.85
N ASP A 202 -2.42 4.07 12.94
CA ASP A 202 -2.94 3.55 14.21
C ASP A 202 -4.40 3.07 14.12
N GLU A 203 -5.13 3.57 13.12
CA GLU A 203 -6.53 3.21 12.86
C GLU A 203 -6.70 1.84 12.17
N VAL A 204 -5.61 1.27 11.64
CA VAL A 204 -5.64 -0.05 10.99
C VAL A 204 -5.98 -1.12 12.02
N GLU A 205 -6.91 -1.99 11.70
CA GLU A 205 -7.30 -3.10 12.58
C GLU A 205 -6.08 -3.99 12.87
N ASN A 206 -5.87 -4.32 14.15
CA ASN A 206 -4.72 -5.10 14.62
C ASN A 206 -3.33 -4.43 14.39
N ALA A 207 -3.24 -3.11 14.23
CA ALA A 207 -1.98 -2.39 13.99
C ALA A 207 -0.91 -2.64 15.08
N ASP A 208 -1.32 -2.98 16.31
CA ASP A 208 -0.44 -3.21 17.47
C ASP A 208 0.07 -4.67 17.56
N GLN A 209 -0.34 -5.57 16.68
CA GLN A 209 0.05 -6.99 16.66
C GLN A 209 1.21 -7.25 15.70
#